data_e69573a31ba17ad75be1d812cd163fff
#
_entry.id   e69573a31ba17ad75be1d812cd163fff
#
_cell.length_a   1.000
_cell.length_b   1.000
_cell.length_c   1.000
_cell.angle_alpha   90.00
_cell.angle_beta   90.00
_cell.angle_gamma   90.00
#
_symmetry.space_group_name_H-M   'P 1'
#
loop_
_entity.id
_entity.type
_entity.pdbx_description
1 polymer ?
#
loop_
_entity_poly.entity_id
_entity_poly.type
_entity_poly.pdbx_seq_one_letter_code
_entity_poly.pdbx_strand_id
1 'polypeptide(L)'
;MSKNTLPPWLDKYVRVLETLSPERREEFNSQVAGVDWPLIRGLVERYVINDDGGELPIDASAIEPADFVPIPTSSEELVEADRAIALGESMLHEGRVAVLIVAGGQGSRLGYEGPKGTYPIGPVSGSSLFRFHARKILALCRKYGKNLPLVVMTSPDNDAATRSHFHENRYFGLDPQRIRFFVQGQLPAVDRWTGDPLFSEPGKLTLSPDGHGGCLYALARRDSADDLSALEWLENLGADTIFYYQVDNPMVRIADPWFLGLHERARSQVSFKVVSKTEPGEKVGVVCVLPDGRKGVIEYSDLPKDLAEKRDAKGRLAFRAGSIAVHVFRTDFLKELATGDTRLPFHKALKKVPYWNFETGKKVEPAESNAVKFEAFIFDTLPMAQRSLIVETDRSAEFEPLKNATGPDSPETVRAALTRASAATLERFGIKVPRDSSGHPAFALELDPCLEDHPEAVAARVGPGLTVDRPMSLFEDDR
;
A
#
# COMPACT_ATOMS: atom_id res chain seq x y z
N MET A 1 28.68 -3.04 28.17
CA MET A 1 27.24 -3.03 27.83
C MET A 1 26.48 -2.64 29.07
N SER A 2 25.91 -1.45 29.09
CA SER A 2 25.08 -0.97 30.21
C SER A 2 23.90 -1.92 30.39
N LYS A 3 23.55 -2.25 31.63
CA LYS A 3 22.33 -2.98 31.96
C LYS A 3 21.16 -2.22 31.32
N ASN A 4 20.61 -2.75 30.22
CA ASN A 4 19.33 -2.29 29.70
C ASN A 4 18.30 -2.59 30.79
N THR A 5 17.98 -1.57 31.57
CA THR A 5 16.86 -1.61 32.51
C THR A 5 15.61 -1.77 31.67
N LEU A 6 14.91 -2.89 31.86
CA LEU A 6 13.60 -3.10 31.27
C LEU A 6 12.72 -1.88 31.58
N PRO A 7 11.83 -1.49 30.65
CA PRO A 7 10.86 -0.45 30.99
C PRO A 7 10.10 -0.83 32.25
N PRO A 8 9.79 0.10 33.17
CA PRO A 8 9.15 -0.23 34.45
C PRO A 8 7.86 -1.06 34.34
N TRP A 9 7.18 -1.00 33.20
CA TRP A 9 5.97 -1.79 32.95
C TRP A 9 6.25 -3.29 32.79
N LEU A 10 7.46 -3.65 32.43
CA LEU A 10 7.90 -5.04 32.29
C LEU A 10 8.48 -5.60 33.58
N ASP A 11 8.68 -4.79 34.61
CA ASP A 11 9.25 -5.22 35.89
C ASP A 11 8.45 -6.36 36.54
N LYS A 12 7.11 -6.34 36.41
CA LYS A 12 6.24 -7.40 36.91
C LYS A 12 6.46 -8.77 36.23
N TYR A 13 7.08 -8.80 35.06
CA TYR A 13 7.38 -10.03 34.32
C TYR A 13 8.81 -10.54 34.54
N VAL A 14 9.68 -9.77 35.24
CA VAL A 14 11.11 -10.12 35.43
C VAL A 14 11.29 -11.53 35.96
N ARG A 15 10.52 -11.94 36.97
CA ARG A 15 10.63 -13.29 37.56
C ARG A 15 10.41 -14.41 36.55
N VAL A 16 9.48 -14.21 35.60
CA VAL A 16 9.21 -15.21 34.54
C VAL A 16 10.30 -15.16 33.48
N LEU A 17 10.79 -13.96 33.15
CA LEU A 17 11.86 -13.78 32.19
C LEU A 17 13.19 -14.38 32.67
N GLU A 18 13.42 -14.42 34.01
CA GLU A 18 14.59 -15.07 34.61
C GLU A 18 14.59 -16.60 34.43
N THR A 19 13.43 -17.19 34.18
CA THR A 19 13.30 -18.65 33.95
C THR A 19 13.50 -19.07 32.49
N LEU A 20 13.65 -18.10 31.57
CA LEU A 20 13.87 -18.37 30.14
C LEU A 20 15.28 -18.93 29.89
N SER A 21 15.39 -19.75 28.82
CA SER A 21 16.71 -20.15 28.32
C SER A 21 17.49 -18.91 27.85
N PRO A 22 18.85 -19.00 27.82
CA PRO A 22 19.67 -17.87 27.35
C PRO A 22 19.28 -17.35 25.98
N GLU A 23 18.96 -18.25 25.04
CA GLU A 23 18.56 -17.91 23.66
C GLU A 23 17.24 -17.15 23.64
N ARG A 24 16.23 -17.63 24.37
CA ARG A 24 14.93 -16.95 24.46
C ARG A 24 15.03 -15.60 25.16
N ARG A 25 15.93 -15.49 26.13
CA ARG A 25 16.19 -14.21 26.81
C ARG A 25 16.85 -13.19 25.87
N GLU A 26 17.78 -13.65 25.04
CA GLU A 26 18.43 -12.78 24.03
C GLU A 26 17.42 -12.31 22.98
N GLU A 27 16.56 -13.21 22.48
CA GLU A 27 15.48 -12.87 21.56
C GLU A 27 14.51 -11.85 22.17
N PHE A 28 14.08 -12.06 23.42
CA PHE A 28 13.24 -11.09 24.14
C PHE A 28 13.91 -9.74 24.32
N ASN A 29 15.18 -9.70 24.71
CA ASN A 29 15.93 -8.47 24.87
C ASN A 29 16.05 -7.73 23.52
N SER A 30 16.22 -8.44 22.41
CA SER A 30 16.23 -7.86 21.08
C SER A 30 14.87 -7.25 20.73
N GLN A 31 13.75 -7.93 21.02
CA GLN A 31 12.42 -7.38 20.81
C GLN A 31 12.19 -6.10 21.64
N VAL A 32 12.56 -6.13 22.93
CA VAL A 32 12.41 -4.97 23.83
C VAL A 32 13.25 -3.79 23.37
N ALA A 33 14.48 -4.04 22.92
CA ALA A 33 15.37 -2.99 22.41
C ALA A 33 14.86 -2.36 21.09
N GLY A 34 14.08 -3.12 20.32
CA GLY A 34 13.48 -2.63 19.06
C GLY A 34 12.20 -1.82 19.22
N VAL A 35 11.66 -1.67 20.45
CA VAL A 35 10.42 -0.94 20.72
C VAL A 35 10.72 0.46 21.25
N ASP A 36 10.08 1.49 20.69
CA ASP A 36 10.07 2.86 21.22
C ASP A 36 9.09 2.95 22.41
N TRP A 37 9.57 2.59 23.61
CA TRP A 37 8.76 2.57 24.83
C TRP A 37 8.20 3.92 25.25
N PRO A 38 8.92 5.04 25.13
CA PRO A 38 8.34 6.37 25.32
C PRO A 38 7.13 6.62 24.43
N LEU A 39 7.19 6.24 23.15
CA LEU A 39 6.05 6.33 22.22
C LEU A 39 4.89 5.48 22.72
N ILE A 40 5.13 4.19 23.03
CA ILE A 40 4.07 3.26 23.50
C ILE A 40 3.39 3.83 24.74
N ARG A 41 4.16 4.36 25.68
CA ARG A 41 3.61 4.99 26.89
C ARG A 41 2.67 6.15 26.56
N GLY A 42 3.09 7.06 25.69
CA GLY A 42 2.24 8.17 25.26
C GLY A 42 0.95 7.70 24.56
N LEU A 43 1.07 6.65 23.72
CA LEU A 43 -0.10 6.05 23.06
C LEU A 43 -1.05 5.40 24.05
N VAL A 44 -0.54 4.67 25.05
CA VAL A 44 -1.34 4.07 26.11
C VAL A 44 -2.04 5.13 26.96
N GLU A 45 -1.31 6.14 27.39
CA GLU A 45 -1.89 7.25 28.17
C GLU A 45 -3.04 7.90 27.38
N ARG A 46 -2.86 8.17 26.10
CA ARG A 46 -3.85 8.83 25.26
C ARG A 46 -5.04 7.95 24.90
N TYR A 47 -4.81 6.72 24.42
CA TYR A 47 -5.83 5.91 23.76
C TYR A 47 -6.42 4.79 24.63
N VAL A 48 -5.82 4.52 25.80
CA VAL A 48 -6.28 3.46 26.71
C VAL A 48 -6.71 4.03 28.06
N ILE A 49 -5.85 4.85 28.69
CA ILE A 49 -6.10 5.33 30.05
C ILE A 49 -7.04 6.53 30.06
N ASN A 50 -6.78 7.53 29.23
CA ASN A 50 -7.60 8.75 29.18
C ASN A 50 -8.82 8.61 28.28
N ASP A 51 -8.82 7.61 27.40
CA ASP A 51 -9.86 7.27 26.41
C ASP A 51 -10.54 8.52 25.81
N ASP A 52 -9.73 9.49 25.38
CA ASP A 52 -10.20 10.70 24.71
C ASP A 52 -10.72 10.43 23.28
N GLY A 53 -11.14 9.16 23.05
CA GLY A 53 -11.74 8.66 21.81
C GLY A 53 -10.69 8.29 20.76
N GLY A 54 -9.47 8.76 20.88
CA GLY A 54 -8.37 8.45 19.95
C GLY A 54 -8.57 8.94 18.52
N GLU A 55 -9.70 9.49 18.25
CA GLU A 55 -10.01 10.19 17.02
C GLU A 55 -9.26 11.52 17.02
N LEU A 56 -8.68 11.87 15.89
CA LEU A 56 -8.46 13.30 15.63
C LEU A 56 -9.80 13.94 15.94
N PRO A 57 -9.87 15.01 16.77
CA PRO A 57 -11.13 15.69 17.03
C PRO A 57 -11.57 16.46 15.78
N ILE A 58 -11.83 15.70 14.72
CA ILE A 58 -12.39 16.22 13.49
C ILE A 58 -13.89 16.23 13.76
N ASP A 59 -14.45 17.41 13.86
CA ASP A 59 -15.89 17.54 13.78
C ASP A 59 -16.32 17.07 12.39
N ALA A 60 -16.68 15.79 12.30
CA ALA A 60 -17.08 15.19 11.05
C ALA A 60 -18.29 15.88 10.42
N SER A 61 -19.07 16.67 11.20
CA SER A 61 -20.19 17.46 10.68
C SER A 61 -19.73 18.72 9.92
N ALA A 62 -18.51 19.18 10.15
CA ALA A 62 -17.93 20.40 9.57
C ALA A 62 -16.98 20.14 8.40
N ILE A 63 -16.86 18.88 7.92
CA ILE A 63 -16.07 18.55 6.73
C ILE A 63 -16.80 18.94 5.44
N GLU A 64 -16.03 19.23 4.40
CA GLU A 64 -16.55 19.54 3.07
C GLU A 64 -16.00 18.56 2.02
N PRO A 65 -16.73 18.33 0.90
CA PRO A 65 -16.21 17.55 -0.21
C PRO A 65 -14.92 18.15 -0.76
N ALA A 66 -13.91 17.32 -1.01
CA ALA A 66 -12.69 17.79 -1.65
C ALA A 66 -12.86 17.98 -3.16
N ASP A 67 -12.29 19.06 -3.69
CA ASP A 67 -12.10 19.23 -5.13
C ASP A 67 -10.95 18.33 -5.61
N PHE A 68 -11.12 17.81 -6.83
CA PHE A 68 -10.10 17.01 -7.51
C PHE A 68 -10.06 17.30 -9.02
N VAL A 69 -8.93 17.04 -9.64
CA VAL A 69 -8.77 17.09 -11.10
C VAL A 69 -9.53 15.91 -11.70
N PRO A 70 -10.59 16.14 -12.48
CA PRO A 70 -11.36 15.06 -13.09
C PRO A 70 -10.59 14.40 -14.25
N ILE A 71 -11.07 13.23 -14.68
CA ILE A 71 -10.62 12.61 -15.92
C ILE A 71 -10.94 13.56 -17.09
N PRO A 72 -9.95 13.89 -17.96
CA PRO A 72 -10.15 14.84 -19.04
C PRO A 72 -11.15 14.30 -20.08
N THR A 73 -12.11 15.12 -20.48
CA THR A 73 -13.16 14.76 -21.44
C THR A 73 -13.32 15.77 -22.57
N SER A 74 -13.06 17.06 -22.31
CA SER A 74 -13.11 18.10 -23.34
C SER A 74 -11.78 18.20 -24.11
N SER A 75 -11.82 18.76 -25.31
CA SER A 75 -10.62 18.97 -26.13
C SER A 75 -9.57 19.84 -25.42
N GLU A 76 -10.00 20.84 -24.65
CA GLU A 76 -9.10 21.70 -23.86
C GLU A 76 -8.44 20.93 -22.73
N GLU A 77 -9.22 20.12 -21.98
CA GLU A 77 -8.70 19.26 -20.91
C GLU A 77 -7.72 18.21 -21.46
N LEU A 78 -7.96 17.65 -22.64
CA LEU A 78 -7.07 16.70 -23.30
C LEU A 78 -5.72 17.35 -23.68
N VAL A 79 -5.73 18.59 -24.20
CA VAL A 79 -4.48 19.34 -24.49
C VAL A 79 -3.69 19.60 -23.21
N GLU A 80 -4.36 19.95 -22.11
CA GLU A 80 -3.69 20.13 -20.81
C GLU A 80 -3.18 18.80 -20.24
N ALA A 81 -3.89 17.71 -20.48
CA ALA A 81 -3.44 16.37 -20.11
C ALA A 81 -2.18 15.96 -20.89
N ASP A 82 -2.12 16.23 -22.21
CA ASP A 82 -0.94 15.95 -23.03
C ASP A 82 0.29 16.72 -22.52
N ARG A 83 0.12 17.99 -22.11
CA ARG A 83 1.20 18.76 -21.49
C ARG A 83 1.68 18.17 -20.17
N ALA A 84 0.75 17.69 -19.34
CA ALA A 84 1.10 17.01 -18.10
C ALA A 84 1.80 15.68 -18.39
N ILE A 85 1.31 14.88 -19.34
CA ILE A 85 1.94 13.64 -19.77
C ILE A 85 3.39 13.90 -20.20
N ALA A 86 3.63 14.88 -21.07
CA ALA A 86 4.98 15.23 -21.54
C ALA A 86 5.93 15.58 -20.38
N LEU A 87 5.43 16.30 -19.35
CA LEU A 87 6.21 16.61 -18.17
C LEU A 87 6.53 15.37 -17.34
N GLY A 88 5.55 14.49 -17.13
CA GLY A 88 5.75 13.23 -16.41
C GLY A 88 6.70 12.28 -17.15
N GLU A 89 6.63 12.22 -18.48
CA GLU A 89 7.58 11.45 -19.30
C GLU A 89 9.01 12.01 -19.19
N SER A 90 9.18 13.35 -19.13
CA SER A 90 10.48 13.97 -18.87
C SER A 90 11.07 13.51 -17.53
N MET A 91 10.27 13.51 -16.45
CA MET A 91 10.71 13.02 -15.13
C MET A 91 11.18 11.57 -15.19
N LEU A 92 10.49 10.70 -15.94
CA LEU A 92 10.87 9.30 -16.12
C LEU A 92 12.17 9.17 -16.95
N HIS A 93 12.32 9.92 -18.03
CA HIS A 93 13.53 9.97 -18.85
C HIS A 93 14.74 10.51 -18.07
N GLU A 94 14.53 11.43 -17.15
CA GLU A 94 15.56 12.01 -16.29
C GLU A 94 15.94 11.04 -15.13
N GLY A 95 15.14 10.01 -14.87
CA GLY A 95 15.38 9.05 -13.79
C GLY A 95 15.03 9.60 -12.38
N ARG A 96 14.15 10.62 -12.31
CA ARG A 96 13.73 11.30 -11.09
C ARG A 96 12.70 10.51 -10.27
N VAL A 97 12.11 9.48 -10.86
CA VAL A 97 10.99 8.74 -10.26
C VAL A 97 11.45 7.40 -9.70
N ALA A 98 11.09 7.12 -8.46
CA ALA A 98 11.20 5.81 -7.83
C ALA A 98 9.82 5.20 -7.57
N VAL A 99 9.76 3.89 -7.45
CA VAL A 99 8.55 3.14 -7.16
C VAL A 99 8.62 2.55 -5.75
N LEU A 100 7.58 2.73 -4.95
CA LEU A 100 7.42 2.13 -3.62
C LEU A 100 6.21 1.21 -3.60
N ILE A 101 6.46 -0.08 -3.37
CA ILE A 101 5.41 -1.09 -3.16
C ILE A 101 5.29 -1.42 -1.68
N VAL A 102 4.10 -1.23 -1.10
CA VAL A 102 3.78 -1.69 0.25
C VAL A 102 3.28 -3.13 0.18
N ALA A 103 4.08 -4.06 0.70
CA ALA A 103 3.86 -5.50 0.58
C ALA A 103 4.05 -6.28 1.91
N GLY A 104 3.87 -5.62 3.06
CA GLY A 104 4.00 -6.27 4.38
C GLY A 104 2.87 -7.24 4.76
N GLY A 105 1.80 -7.30 3.97
CA GLY A 105 0.61 -8.12 4.24
C GLY A 105 0.79 -9.60 3.91
N GLN A 106 0.12 -10.47 4.71
CA GLN A 106 0.00 -11.90 4.46
C GLN A 106 -1.28 -12.23 3.68
N GLY A 107 -1.27 -13.38 3.00
CA GLY A 107 -2.42 -13.90 2.24
C GLY A 107 -3.51 -14.59 3.07
N SER A 108 -3.46 -14.52 4.39
CA SER A 108 -4.31 -15.31 5.29
C SER A 108 -5.82 -15.16 5.06
N ARG A 109 -6.29 -13.95 4.74
CA ARG A 109 -7.71 -13.70 4.41
C ARG A 109 -8.15 -14.38 3.12
N LEU A 110 -7.18 -14.74 2.26
CA LEU A 110 -7.40 -15.43 0.98
C LEU A 110 -7.28 -16.96 1.14
N GLY A 111 -7.04 -17.44 2.37
CA GLY A 111 -6.70 -18.85 2.60
C GLY A 111 -5.33 -19.26 2.03
N TYR A 112 -4.43 -18.30 1.86
CA TYR A 112 -3.11 -18.49 1.28
C TYR A 112 -2.02 -18.33 2.35
N GLU A 113 -1.14 -19.32 2.45
CA GLU A 113 0.01 -19.28 3.35
C GLU A 113 1.21 -18.64 2.63
N GLY A 114 1.55 -17.43 3.03
CA GLY A 114 2.67 -16.69 2.49
C GLY A 114 2.38 -15.20 2.27
N PRO A 115 3.39 -14.46 1.77
CA PRO A 115 3.25 -13.05 1.44
C PRO A 115 2.13 -12.83 0.42
N LYS A 116 1.27 -11.82 0.61
CA LYS A 116 0.20 -11.52 -0.36
C LYS A 116 0.73 -11.29 -1.78
N GLY A 117 1.91 -10.67 -1.91
CA GLY A 117 2.53 -10.39 -3.21
C GLY A 117 2.91 -11.65 -4.02
N THR A 118 3.06 -12.81 -3.35
CA THR A 118 3.34 -14.09 -4.02
C THR A 118 2.07 -14.83 -4.44
N TYR A 119 0.87 -14.30 -4.12
CA TYR A 119 -0.41 -14.92 -4.48
C TYR A 119 -0.54 -15.11 -6.00
N PRO A 120 -0.92 -16.33 -6.47
CA PRO A 120 -1.06 -16.63 -7.89
C PRO A 120 -2.36 -16.06 -8.47
N ILE A 121 -2.28 -14.83 -8.99
CA ILE A 121 -3.44 -14.08 -9.48
C ILE A 121 -3.63 -14.17 -11.00
N GLY A 122 -2.58 -14.50 -11.76
CA GLY A 122 -2.66 -14.59 -13.22
C GLY A 122 -3.81 -15.46 -13.70
N PRO A 123 -4.69 -14.96 -14.59
CA PRO A 123 -5.89 -15.69 -15.01
C PRO A 123 -5.59 -16.96 -15.82
N VAL A 124 -4.40 -17.08 -16.41
CA VAL A 124 -3.96 -18.24 -17.22
C VAL A 124 -2.70 -18.87 -16.67
N SER A 125 -1.65 -18.08 -16.44
CA SER A 125 -0.33 -18.58 -16.00
C SER A 125 -0.25 -18.85 -14.50
N GLY A 126 -1.15 -18.29 -13.69
CA GLY A 126 -0.99 -18.26 -12.25
C GLY A 126 0.15 -17.35 -11.78
N SER A 127 0.59 -16.40 -12.59
CA SER A 127 1.62 -15.42 -12.23
C SER A 127 1.28 -14.69 -10.93
N SER A 128 2.30 -14.44 -10.10
CA SER A 128 2.11 -13.76 -8.82
C SER A 128 1.80 -12.26 -9.00
N LEU A 129 1.21 -11.63 -7.97
CA LEU A 129 1.02 -10.17 -7.94
C LEU A 129 2.36 -9.45 -8.18
N PHE A 130 3.45 -9.90 -7.53
CA PHE A 130 4.78 -9.32 -7.72
C PHE A 130 5.23 -9.39 -9.18
N ARG A 131 4.94 -10.48 -9.91
CA ARG A 131 5.30 -10.58 -11.32
C ARG A 131 4.62 -9.51 -12.16
N PHE A 132 3.30 -9.31 -11.97
CA PHE A 132 2.57 -8.24 -12.68
C PHE A 132 3.16 -6.85 -12.40
N HIS A 133 3.43 -6.53 -11.13
CA HIS A 133 4.03 -5.24 -10.77
C HIS A 133 5.44 -5.07 -11.35
N ALA A 134 6.29 -6.08 -11.20
CA ALA A 134 7.65 -6.04 -11.70
C ALA A 134 7.69 -5.90 -13.24
N ARG A 135 6.81 -6.60 -13.96
CA ARG A 135 6.73 -6.49 -15.42
C ARG A 135 6.23 -5.13 -15.88
N LYS A 136 5.30 -4.48 -15.16
CA LYS A 136 4.92 -3.08 -15.41
C LYS A 136 6.10 -2.12 -15.24
N ILE A 137 6.88 -2.30 -14.17
CA ILE A 137 8.08 -1.49 -13.94
C ILE A 137 9.13 -1.74 -15.02
N LEU A 138 9.35 -3.00 -15.43
CA LEU A 138 10.27 -3.35 -16.51
C LEU A 138 9.85 -2.73 -17.85
N ALA A 139 8.55 -2.70 -18.15
CA ALA A 139 8.01 -2.04 -19.34
C ALA A 139 8.36 -0.54 -19.35
N LEU A 140 8.18 0.14 -18.20
CA LEU A 140 8.58 1.54 -18.03
C LEU A 140 10.10 1.73 -18.19
N CYS A 141 10.91 0.84 -17.60
CA CYS A 141 12.36 0.89 -17.75
C CYS A 141 12.78 0.78 -19.22
N ARG A 142 12.16 -0.13 -19.98
CA ARG A 142 12.40 -0.30 -21.42
C ARG A 142 11.96 0.94 -22.21
N LYS A 143 10.76 1.44 -21.93
CA LYS A 143 10.17 2.59 -22.63
C LYS A 143 10.99 3.87 -22.46
N TYR A 144 11.42 4.17 -21.24
CA TYR A 144 12.12 5.41 -20.92
C TYR A 144 13.65 5.29 -20.88
N GLY A 145 14.19 4.08 -21.10
CA GLY A 145 15.64 3.84 -21.13
C GLY A 145 16.34 4.10 -19.79
N LYS A 146 15.61 3.94 -18.66
CA LYS A 146 16.11 4.15 -17.30
C LYS A 146 15.67 3.00 -16.39
N ASN A 147 16.58 2.49 -15.57
CA ASN A 147 16.24 1.53 -14.52
C ASN A 147 15.63 2.30 -13.33
N LEU A 148 14.30 2.28 -13.22
CA LEU A 148 13.59 2.93 -12.13
C LEU A 148 13.93 2.21 -10.80
N PRO A 149 14.35 2.96 -9.75
CA PRO A 149 14.52 2.38 -8.44
C PRO A 149 13.21 1.82 -7.89
N LEU A 150 13.26 0.60 -7.36
CA LEU A 150 12.14 -0.07 -6.72
C LEU A 150 12.46 -0.28 -5.24
N VAL A 151 11.64 0.24 -4.35
CA VAL A 151 11.68 -0.09 -2.93
C VAL A 151 10.45 -0.93 -2.56
N VAL A 152 10.68 -2.02 -1.85
CA VAL A 152 9.64 -2.97 -1.46
C VAL A 152 9.57 -3.02 0.06
N MET A 153 8.46 -2.53 0.62
CA MET A 153 8.21 -2.68 2.04
C MET A 153 7.68 -4.08 2.35
N THR A 154 8.38 -4.77 3.21
CA THR A 154 7.99 -6.07 3.75
C THR A 154 7.62 -5.97 5.23
N SER A 155 7.23 -7.06 5.85
CA SER A 155 7.10 -7.21 7.31
C SER A 155 8.11 -8.24 7.82
N PRO A 156 8.44 -8.25 9.12
CA PRO A 156 9.31 -9.29 9.69
C PRO A 156 8.85 -10.71 9.35
N ASP A 157 7.53 -10.93 9.27
CA ASP A 157 6.93 -12.24 9.02
C ASP A 157 7.01 -12.68 7.55
N ASN A 158 7.26 -11.75 6.60
CA ASN A 158 7.24 -12.08 5.17
C ASN A 158 8.49 -11.65 4.38
N ASP A 159 9.45 -10.98 5.01
CA ASP A 159 10.63 -10.43 4.33
C ASP A 159 11.47 -11.53 3.66
N ALA A 160 11.82 -12.57 4.40
CA ALA A 160 12.63 -13.67 3.86
C ALA A 160 11.94 -14.37 2.68
N ALA A 161 10.65 -14.68 2.79
CA ALA A 161 9.89 -15.32 1.73
C ALA A 161 9.72 -14.40 0.51
N THR A 162 9.53 -13.10 0.72
CA THR A 162 9.44 -12.12 -0.36
C THR A 162 10.76 -12.01 -1.12
N ARG A 163 11.89 -11.90 -0.41
CA ARG A 163 13.24 -11.85 -1.03
C ARG A 163 13.55 -13.12 -1.81
N SER A 164 13.26 -14.32 -1.24
CA SER A 164 13.40 -15.61 -1.95
C SER A 164 12.59 -15.61 -3.23
N HIS A 165 11.33 -15.18 -3.18
CA HIS A 165 10.46 -15.14 -4.35
C HIS A 165 11.03 -14.26 -5.47
N PHE A 166 11.56 -13.08 -5.16
CA PHE A 166 12.23 -12.24 -6.16
C PHE A 166 13.49 -12.92 -6.71
N HIS A 167 14.32 -13.48 -5.85
CA HIS A 167 15.57 -14.16 -6.26
C HIS A 167 15.29 -15.38 -7.16
N GLU A 168 14.36 -16.26 -6.76
CA GLU A 168 13.99 -17.47 -7.50
C GLU A 168 13.40 -17.14 -8.88
N ASN A 169 12.70 -16.00 -9.00
CA ASN A 169 12.17 -15.51 -10.26
C ASN A 169 13.12 -14.52 -10.98
N ARG A 170 14.44 -14.53 -10.67
CA ARG A 170 15.45 -13.67 -11.32
C ARG A 170 15.02 -12.19 -11.35
N TYR A 171 14.39 -11.73 -10.26
CA TYR A 171 13.86 -10.38 -10.10
C TYR A 171 12.90 -9.96 -11.23
N PHE A 172 12.28 -10.93 -11.92
CA PHE A 172 11.34 -10.72 -13.04
C PHE A 172 11.93 -9.91 -14.20
N GLY A 173 13.27 -9.96 -14.36
CA GLY A 173 14.00 -9.20 -15.37
C GLY A 173 14.41 -7.78 -14.98
N LEU A 174 14.07 -7.33 -13.77
CA LEU A 174 14.54 -6.06 -13.22
C LEU A 174 16.01 -6.17 -12.80
N ASP A 175 16.70 -5.02 -12.80
CA ASP A 175 18.08 -4.91 -12.28
C ASP A 175 18.09 -5.06 -10.75
N PRO A 176 18.72 -6.12 -10.18
CA PRO A 176 18.75 -6.32 -8.72
C PRO A 176 19.41 -5.17 -7.96
N GLN A 177 20.34 -4.43 -8.58
CA GLN A 177 21.00 -3.28 -7.97
C GLN A 177 20.08 -2.05 -7.84
N ARG A 178 18.93 -2.09 -8.49
CA ARG A 178 17.89 -1.06 -8.44
C ARG A 178 16.70 -1.47 -7.60
N ILE A 179 16.81 -2.56 -6.83
CA ILE A 179 15.77 -3.04 -5.91
C ILE A 179 16.30 -3.00 -4.48
N ARG A 180 15.54 -2.40 -3.59
CA ARG A 180 15.82 -2.39 -2.16
C ARG A 180 14.60 -2.84 -1.36
N PHE A 181 14.81 -3.80 -0.47
CA PHE A 181 13.79 -4.23 0.49
C PHE A 181 14.04 -3.55 1.82
N PHE A 182 12.98 -3.16 2.49
CA PHE A 182 13.03 -2.65 3.85
C PHE A 182 11.83 -3.18 4.65
N VAL A 183 12.06 -3.35 5.95
CA VAL A 183 11.06 -3.98 6.83
C VAL A 183 10.30 -2.90 7.60
N GLN A 184 8.97 -2.95 7.58
CA GLN A 184 8.13 -2.03 8.34
C GLN A 184 8.32 -2.18 9.85
N GLY A 185 7.99 -1.13 10.61
CA GLY A 185 8.00 -1.14 12.06
C GLY A 185 6.93 -2.05 12.65
N GLN A 186 7.14 -2.42 13.91
CA GLN A 186 6.16 -3.15 14.71
C GLN A 186 5.99 -2.47 16.07
N LEU A 187 4.75 -2.49 16.57
CA LEU A 187 4.41 -2.02 17.90
C LEU A 187 3.80 -3.16 18.72
N PRO A 188 4.02 -3.20 20.05
CA PRO A 188 3.37 -4.17 20.90
C PRO A 188 1.86 -3.91 20.95
N ALA A 189 1.07 -5.00 20.83
CA ALA A 189 -0.32 -4.96 21.20
C ALA A 189 -0.41 -4.82 22.73
N VAL A 190 -1.33 -3.99 23.20
CA VAL A 190 -1.50 -3.74 24.64
C VAL A 190 -2.89 -4.18 25.10
N ASP A 191 -2.99 -4.56 26.36
CA ASP A 191 -4.27 -4.87 27.00
C ASP A 191 -5.19 -3.64 26.98
N ARG A 192 -6.44 -3.81 26.58
CA ARG A 192 -7.37 -2.70 26.37
C ARG A 192 -7.82 -1.98 27.65
N TRP A 193 -7.60 -2.60 28.82
CA TRP A 193 -8.02 -2.02 30.11
C TRP A 193 -6.85 -1.50 30.93
N THR A 194 -5.69 -2.18 30.89
CA THR A 194 -4.52 -1.82 31.68
C THR A 194 -3.45 -1.09 30.89
N GLY A 195 -3.44 -1.24 29.57
CA GLY A 195 -2.38 -0.74 28.69
C GLY A 195 -1.08 -1.54 28.76
N ASP A 196 -1.07 -2.67 29.48
CA ASP A 196 0.10 -3.53 29.57
C ASP A 196 0.40 -4.21 28.24
N PRO A 197 1.69 -4.35 27.85
CA PRO A 197 2.06 -5.13 26.68
C PRO A 197 1.61 -6.59 26.78
N LEU A 198 1.04 -7.11 25.71
CA LEU A 198 0.63 -8.52 25.63
C LEU A 198 1.80 -9.38 25.18
N PHE A 199 1.80 -10.63 25.67
CA PHE A 199 2.77 -11.64 25.29
C PHE A 199 2.05 -12.81 24.60
N SER A 200 2.62 -13.34 23.53
CA SER A 200 2.12 -14.56 22.87
C SER A 200 2.58 -15.84 23.60
N GLU A 201 3.71 -15.79 24.26
CA GLU A 201 4.35 -16.81 25.12
C GLU A 201 5.34 -16.12 26.08
N PRO A 202 5.82 -16.84 27.13
CA PRO A 202 6.85 -16.29 28.01
C PRO A 202 8.08 -15.83 27.22
N GLY A 203 8.43 -14.56 27.36
CA GLY A 203 9.57 -13.96 26.66
C GLY A 203 9.31 -13.59 25.20
N LYS A 204 8.05 -13.57 24.73
CA LYS A 204 7.72 -13.14 23.38
C LYS A 204 6.58 -12.13 23.39
N LEU A 205 6.89 -10.88 23.08
CA LEU A 205 5.90 -9.82 22.92
C LEU A 205 4.96 -10.13 21.76
N THR A 206 3.71 -9.77 21.90
CA THR A 206 2.76 -9.77 20.78
C THR A 206 2.92 -8.49 19.98
N LEU A 207 3.78 -8.54 18.96
CA LEU A 207 4.02 -7.41 18.06
C LEU A 207 3.03 -7.40 16.91
N SER A 208 2.72 -6.24 16.42
CA SER A 208 1.87 -6.01 15.23
C SER A 208 2.50 -4.96 14.34
N PRO A 209 2.29 -5.02 13.01
CA PRO A 209 2.67 -3.93 12.13
C PRO A 209 2.11 -2.59 12.61
N ASP A 210 2.90 -1.53 12.47
CA ASP A 210 2.60 -0.15 12.88
C ASP A 210 1.70 0.60 11.87
N GLY A 211 1.06 -0.13 10.96
CA GLY A 211 0.22 0.40 9.89
C GLY A 211 1.02 0.79 8.64
N HIS A 212 0.31 1.02 7.54
CA HIS A 212 0.99 1.38 6.28
C HIS A 212 1.61 2.80 6.29
N GLY A 213 1.30 3.64 7.28
CA GLY A 213 1.99 4.91 7.55
C GLY A 213 3.35 4.72 8.20
N GLY A 214 3.57 3.60 8.91
CA GLY A 214 4.88 3.21 9.44
C GLY A 214 5.95 3.07 8.37
N CYS A 215 5.56 2.89 7.09
CA CYS A 215 6.49 2.87 5.96
C CYS A 215 7.34 4.14 5.88
N LEU A 216 6.80 5.31 6.27
CA LEU A 216 7.51 6.58 6.29
C LEU A 216 8.77 6.52 7.16
N TYR A 217 8.61 6.03 8.39
CA TYR A 217 9.73 5.92 9.35
C TYR A 217 10.69 4.80 8.97
N ALA A 218 10.15 3.69 8.46
CA ALA A 218 10.96 2.57 8.00
C ALA A 218 11.82 2.91 6.78
N LEU A 219 11.33 3.76 5.85
CA LEU A 219 12.11 4.29 4.73
C LEU A 219 13.32 5.11 5.16
N ALA A 220 13.19 5.88 6.24
CA ALA A 220 14.26 6.74 6.76
C ALA A 220 15.17 6.02 7.75
N ARG A 221 14.82 4.82 8.21
CA ARG A 221 15.63 4.04 9.16
C ARG A 221 16.84 3.44 8.50
N ARG A 222 17.98 3.54 9.17
CA ARG A 222 19.20 2.79 8.83
C ARG A 222 19.25 1.52 9.66
N ASP A 223 19.57 0.39 9.03
CA ASP A 223 19.74 -0.89 9.74
C ASP A 223 21.07 -0.95 10.50
N SER A 224 22.08 -0.23 10.05
CA SER A 224 23.36 0.01 10.74
C SER A 224 23.86 1.43 10.50
N ALA A 225 24.85 1.88 11.28
CA ALA A 225 25.44 3.22 11.15
C ALA A 225 26.12 3.44 9.78
N ASP A 226 26.62 2.38 9.16
CA ASP A 226 27.37 2.43 7.91
C ASP A 226 26.44 2.25 6.68
N ASP A 227 25.17 1.85 6.89
CA ASP A 227 24.20 1.68 5.82
C ASP A 227 23.44 2.97 5.52
N LEU A 228 23.07 3.12 4.24
CA LEU A 228 22.09 4.15 3.85
C LEU A 228 20.68 3.67 4.22
N SER A 229 19.81 4.58 4.65
CA SER A 229 18.38 4.30 4.65
C SER A 229 17.86 4.09 3.22
N ALA A 230 16.67 3.53 3.07
CA ALA A 230 16.05 3.39 1.74
C ALA A 230 15.85 4.77 1.08
N LEU A 231 15.48 5.78 1.87
CA LEU A 231 15.28 7.15 1.40
C LEU A 231 16.59 7.79 0.93
N GLU A 232 17.68 7.68 1.69
CA GLU A 232 19.01 8.18 1.31
C GLU A 232 19.54 7.47 0.06
N TRP A 233 19.27 6.16 -0.06
CA TRP A 233 19.63 5.42 -1.26
C TRP A 233 18.90 5.94 -2.50
N LEU A 234 17.61 6.26 -2.41
CA LEU A 234 16.84 6.88 -3.49
C LEU A 234 17.39 8.27 -3.86
N GLU A 235 17.70 9.11 -2.86
CA GLU A 235 18.31 10.42 -3.07
C GLU A 235 19.65 10.30 -3.83
N ASN A 236 20.50 9.33 -3.45
CA ASN A 236 21.78 9.07 -4.12
C ASN A 236 21.62 8.59 -5.57
N LEU A 237 20.48 7.99 -5.91
CA LEU A 237 20.13 7.64 -7.29
C LEU A 237 19.50 8.78 -8.09
N GLY A 238 19.30 9.95 -7.47
CA GLY A 238 18.69 11.12 -8.09
C GLY A 238 17.17 11.11 -8.12
N ALA A 239 16.51 10.19 -7.39
CA ALA A 239 15.06 10.13 -7.32
C ALA A 239 14.53 11.17 -6.31
N ASP A 240 13.83 12.17 -6.81
CA ASP A 240 13.19 13.22 -6.00
C ASP A 240 11.68 13.03 -5.83
N THR A 241 11.13 12.03 -6.50
CA THR A 241 9.70 11.72 -6.56
C THR A 241 9.48 10.22 -6.36
N ILE A 242 8.57 9.85 -5.46
CA ILE A 242 8.21 8.45 -5.15
C ILE A 242 6.76 8.19 -5.53
N PHE A 243 6.55 7.22 -6.42
CA PHE A 243 5.23 6.67 -6.72
C PHE A 243 4.94 5.51 -5.76
N TYR A 244 3.96 5.71 -4.88
CA TYR A 244 3.55 4.78 -3.82
C TYR A 244 2.27 4.05 -4.19
N TYR A 245 2.22 2.74 -3.94
CA TYR A 245 0.98 1.95 -4.01
C TYR A 245 1.09 0.65 -3.20
N GLN A 246 -0.07 -0.03 -3.04
CA GLN A 246 -0.16 -1.30 -2.32
C GLN A 246 -0.13 -2.49 -3.29
N VAL A 247 0.52 -3.59 -2.86
CA VAL A 247 0.75 -4.80 -3.67
C VAL A 247 -0.53 -5.51 -4.12
N ASP A 248 -1.63 -5.25 -3.43
CA ASP A 248 -2.89 -5.97 -3.67
C ASP A 248 -3.69 -5.48 -4.89
N ASN A 249 -3.33 -4.34 -5.48
CA ASN A 249 -3.99 -3.83 -6.68
C ASN A 249 -3.13 -4.04 -7.94
N PRO A 250 -3.30 -5.15 -8.69
CA PRO A 250 -2.53 -5.38 -9.91
C PRO A 250 -2.94 -4.48 -11.08
N MET A 251 -4.07 -3.76 -10.96
CA MET A 251 -4.56 -2.87 -12.03
C MET A 251 -3.85 -1.51 -12.05
N VAL A 252 -3.18 -1.10 -10.98
CA VAL A 252 -2.54 0.21 -10.87
C VAL A 252 -1.67 0.56 -12.09
N ARG A 253 -1.83 1.77 -12.62
CA ARG A 253 -0.89 2.35 -13.61
C ARG A 253 0.30 2.94 -12.88
N ILE A 254 1.36 2.12 -12.78
CA ILE A 254 2.58 2.48 -12.04
C ILE A 254 3.26 3.64 -12.73
N ALA A 255 3.67 4.67 -11.95
CA ALA A 255 4.35 5.85 -12.42
C ALA A 255 3.68 6.48 -13.66
N ASP A 256 2.35 6.57 -13.63
CA ASP A 256 1.51 7.16 -14.68
C ASP A 256 1.99 8.58 -15.03
N PRO A 257 2.44 8.83 -16.27
CA PRO A 257 3.00 10.12 -16.65
C PRO A 257 2.03 11.29 -16.47
N TRP A 258 0.73 11.09 -16.70
CA TRP A 258 -0.26 12.12 -16.46
C TRP A 258 -0.30 12.55 -14.99
N PHE A 259 -0.34 11.59 -14.07
CA PHE A 259 -0.37 11.85 -12.64
C PHE A 259 0.94 12.47 -12.14
N LEU A 260 2.09 11.97 -12.61
CA LEU A 260 3.41 12.55 -12.30
C LEU A 260 3.53 13.99 -12.77
N GLY A 261 3.12 14.27 -14.01
CA GLY A 261 3.20 15.61 -14.57
C GLY A 261 2.24 16.61 -13.90
N LEU A 262 1.05 16.18 -13.49
CA LEU A 262 0.15 16.98 -12.68
C LEU A 262 0.76 17.32 -11.32
N HIS A 263 1.38 16.31 -10.65
CA HIS A 263 2.08 16.48 -9.38
C HIS A 263 3.20 17.51 -9.49
N GLU A 264 4.06 17.39 -10.49
CA GLU A 264 5.19 18.30 -10.73
C GLU A 264 4.71 19.72 -11.07
N ARG A 265 3.74 19.86 -11.98
CA ARG A 265 3.16 21.17 -12.38
C ARG A 265 2.55 21.90 -11.19
N ALA A 266 1.86 21.18 -10.30
CA ALA A 266 1.28 21.75 -9.09
C ALA A 266 2.32 21.98 -7.98
N ARG A 267 3.57 21.54 -8.17
CA ARG A 267 4.62 21.54 -7.14
C ARG A 267 4.12 20.92 -5.82
N SER A 268 3.33 19.85 -5.94
CA SER A 268 2.72 19.19 -4.79
C SER A 268 3.78 18.48 -3.97
N GLN A 269 3.63 18.50 -2.66
CA GLN A 269 4.43 17.66 -1.74
C GLN A 269 3.87 16.23 -1.73
N VAL A 270 2.56 16.12 -1.86
CA VAL A 270 1.85 14.86 -1.97
C VAL A 270 0.67 14.98 -2.95
N SER A 271 0.45 13.95 -3.74
CA SER A 271 -0.73 13.84 -4.61
C SER A 271 -1.38 12.48 -4.43
N PHE A 272 -2.72 12.45 -4.45
CA PHE A 272 -3.52 11.25 -4.26
C PHE A 272 -4.33 10.95 -5.51
N LYS A 273 -4.34 9.69 -5.96
CA LYS A 273 -5.36 9.19 -6.89
C LYS A 273 -6.61 8.78 -6.14
N VAL A 274 -7.75 9.12 -6.70
CA VAL A 274 -9.08 8.76 -6.19
C VAL A 274 -9.94 8.17 -7.30
N VAL A 275 -10.91 7.37 -6.91
CA VAL A 275 -12.00 6.93 -7.78
C VAL A 275 -13.31 7.50 -7.27
N SER A 276 -14.20 7.85 -8.17
CA SER A 276 -15.56 8.26 -7.75
C SER A 276 -16.28 7.07 -7.11
N LYS A 277 -16.73 7.23 -5.86
CA LYS A 277 -17.59 6.26 -5.19
C LYS A 277 -18.92 6.16 -5.94
N THR A 278 -19.39 4.93 -6.11
CA THR A 278 -20.67 4.65 -6.74
C THR A 278 -21.81 4.53 -5.74
N GLU A 279 -21.50 4.07 -4.52
CA GLU A 279 -22.47 3.83 -3.45
C GLU A 279 -22.00 4.40 -2.10
N PRO A 280 -22.93 4.86 -1.24
CA PRO A 280 -22.57 5.42 0.08
C PRO A 280 -21.79 4.45 0.97
N GLY A 281 -22.15 3.17 0.96
CA GLY A 281 -21.58 2.12 1.81
C GLY A 281 -20.26 1.52 1.32
N GLU A 282 -19.69 2.04 0.24
CA GLU A 282 -18.41 1.53 -0.31
C GLU A 282 -17.27 1.73 0.69
N LYS A 283 -16.52 0.65 0.94
CA LYS A 283 -15.46 0.56 1.97
C LYS A 283 -14.11 1.13 1.49
N VAL A 284 -14.11 2.43 1.20
CA VAL A 284 -12.90 3.20 0.86
C VAL A 284 -12.87 4.48 1.68
N GLY A 285 -11.70 4.88 2.16
CA GLY A 285 -11.50 6.16 2.82
C GLY A 285 -11.83 7.31 1.87
N VAL A 286 -12.47 8.36 2.36
CA VAL A 286 -12.95 9.49 1.56
C VAL A 286 -12.06 10.70 1.76
N VAL A 287 -11.52 11.24 0.67
CA VAL A 287 -10.80 12.51 0.70
C VAL A 287 -11.79 13.66 0.86
N CYS A 288 -11.55 14.52 1.84
CA CYS A 288 -12.39 15.66 2.18
C CYS A 288 -11.55 16.89 2.53
N VAL A 289 -12.20 18.03 2.69
CA VAL A 289 -11.62 19.23 3.31
C VAL A 289 -12.01 19.22 4.79
N LEU A 290 -11.00 19.34 5.65
CA LEU A 290 -11.15 19.39 7.09
C LEU A 290 -11.63 20.77 7.54
N PRO A 291 -12.15 20.92 8.77
CA PRO A 291 -12.65 22.21 9.28
C PRO A 291 -11.62 23.34 9.28
N ASP A 292 -10.33 23.02 9.31
CA ASP A 292 -9.23 23.97 9.21
C ASP A 292 -8.79 24.31 7.77
N GLY A 293 -9.51 23.81 6.78
CA GLY A 293 -9.27 24.04 5.34
C GLY A 293 -8.22 23.13 4.71
N ARG A 294 -7.54 22.26 5.50
CA ARG A 294 -6.61 21.26 4.97
C ARG A 294 -7.35 20.08 4.37
N LYS A 295 -6.72 19.41 3.42
CA LYS A 295 -7.27 18.14 2.91
C LYS A 295 -6.89 16.99 3.83
N GLY A 296 -7.82 16.04 4.01
CA GLY A 296 -7.60 14.83 4.81
C GLY A 296 -8.39 13.66 4.24
N VAL A 297 -8.23 12.50 4.87
CA VAL A 297 -9.00 11.30 4.55
C VAL A 297 -9.78 10.90 5.79
N ILE A 298 -11.07 10.64 5.62
CA ILE A 298 -11.92 10.05 6.66
C ILE A 298 -12.21 8.60 6.25
N GLU A 299 -11.99 7.67 7.17
CA GLU A 299 -12.35 6.28 6.95
C GLU A 299 -13.86 6.12 6.76
N TYR A 300 -14.25 5.17 5.94
CA TYR A 300 -15.67 4.92 5.64
C TYR A 300 -16.49 4.55 6.88
N SER A 301 -15.86 4.02 7.92
CA SER A 301 -16.47 3.70 9.21
C SER A 301 -16.79 4.94 10.05
N ASP A 302 -16.05 6.03 9.83
CA ASP A 302 -16.09 7.24 10.64
C ASP A 302 -16.88 8.38 9.93
N LEU A 303 -17.16 8.20 8.64
CA LEU A 303 -17.96 9.15 7.86
C LEU A 303 -19.44 9.04 8.28
N PRO A 304 -20.08 10.12 8.82
CA PRO A 304 -21.46 10.13 9.16
C PRO A 304 -22.38 9.72 8.00
N LYS A 305 -23.41 8.94 8.31
CA LYS A 305 -24.30 8.36 7.29
C LYS A 305 -24.98 9.41 6.40
N ASP A 306 -25.42 10.51 6.99
CA ASP A 306 -26.05 11.64 6.28
C ASP A 306 -25.08 12.29 5.30
N LEU A 307 -23.81 12.42 5.64
CA LEU A 307 -22.76 12.91 4.74
C LEU A 307 -22.40 11.86 3.67
N ALA A 308 -22.32 10.58 4.02
CA ALA A 308 -22.08 9.51 3.07
C ALA A 308 -23.17 9.44 1.98
N GLU A 309 -24.42 9.71 2.33
CA GLU A 309 -25.60 9.71 1.44
C GLU A 309 -25.84 11.06 0.74
N LYS A 310 -25.18 12.14 1.18
CA LYS A 310 -25.34 13.49 0.64
C LYS A 310 -25.02 13.54 -0.86
N ARG A 311 -25.88 14.24 -1.63
CA ARG A 311 -25.71 14.36 -3.08
C ARG A 311 -25.44 15.81 -3.49
N ASP A 312 -24.66 15.97 -4.56
CA ASP A 312 -24.41 17.26 -5.21
C ASP A 312 -25.59 17.67 -6.13
N ALA A 313 -25.52 18.86 -6.71
CA ALA A 313 -26.54 19.37 -7.62
C ALA A 313 -26.76 18.52 -8.89
N LYS A 314 -25.82 17.63 -9.22
CA LYS A 314 -25.92 16.68 -10.34
C LYS A 314 -26.43 15.29 -9.90
N GLY A 315 -26.86 15.14 -8.65
CA GLY A 315 -27.35 13.89 -8.09
C GLY A 315 -26.28 12.84 -7.76
N ARG A 316 -24.99 13.17 -7.88
CA ARG A 316 -23.86 12.31 -7.52
C ARG A 316 -23.58 12.41 -6.02
N LEU A 317 -22.91 11.42 -5.43
CA LEU A 317 -22.43 11.53 -4.05
C LEU A 317 -21.54 12.77 -3.90
N ALA A 318 -21.78 13.58 -2.89
CA ALA A 318 -20.96 14.76 -2.62
C ALA A 318 -19.56 14.34 -2.14
N PHE A 319 -19.49 13.39 -1.21
CA PHE A 319 -18.26 12.81 -0.68
C PHE A 319 -17.86 11.57 -1.49
N ARG A 320 -17.53 11.78 -2.77
CA ARG A 320 -17.23 10.68 -3.72
C ARG A 320 -15.77 10.41 -3.95
N ALA A 321 -14.85 11.23 -3.46
CA ALA A 321 -13.41 11.06 -3.69
C ALA A 321 -12.83 9.90 -2.88
N GLY A 322 -13.03 8.65 -3.34
CA GLY A 322 -12.55 7.44 -2.69
C GLY A 322 -11.06 7.24 -2.91
N SER A 323 -10.27 7.20 -1.83
CA SER A 323 -8.82 6.96 -1.90
C SER A 323 -8.53 5.50 -2.25
N ILE A 324 -7.69 5.29 -3.26
CA ILE A 324 -7.28 3.95 -3.71
C ILE A 324 -5.87 3.56 -3.26
N ALA A 325 -5.31 4.31 -2.30
CA ALA A 325 -3.96 4.12 -1.78
C ALA A 325 -2.86 4.17 -2.87
N VAL A 326 -3.05 5.03 -3.87
CA VAL A 326 -2.04 5.37 -4.89
C VAL A 326 -1.68 6.83 -4.73
N HIS A 327 -0.39 7.08 -4.45
CA HIS A 327 0.10 8.41 -4.10
C HIS A 327 1.40 8.73 -4.84
N VAL A 328 1.68 10.02 -5.00
CA VAL A 328 2.99 10.53 -5.39
C VAL A 328 3.49 11.45 -4.29
N PHE A 329 4.71 11.23 -3.85
CA PHE A 329 5.37 12.01 -2.80
C PHE A 329 6.65 12.64 -3.34
N ARG A 330 6.95 13.84 -2.89
CA ARG A 330 8.32 14.37 -2.97
C ARG A 330 9.19 13.70 -1.91
N THR A 331 10.41 13.33 -2.29
CA THR A 331 11.37 12.68 -1.38
C THR A 331 11.74 13.58 -0.21
N ASP A 332 11.95 14.89 -0.47
CA ASP A 332 12.25 15.89 0.56
C ASP A 332 11.12 16.02 1.60
N PHE A 333 9.86 15.98 1.18
CA PHE A 333 8.71 16.02 2.07
C PHE A 333 8.63 14.77 2.97
N LEU A 334 8.85 13.58 2.41
CA LEU A 334 8.89 12.36 3.23
C LEU A 334 10.05 12.40 4.24
N LYS A 335 11.19 12.94 3.85
CA LYS A 335 12.34 13.09 4.75
C LYS A 335 12.04 14.06 5.89
N GLU A 336 11.43 15.20 5.58
CA GLU A 336 10.99 16.18 6.59
C GLU A 336 10.04 15.52 7.61
N LEU A 337 9.04 14.78 7.14
CA LEU A 337 8.09 14.10 8.02
C LEU A 337 8.73 12.96 8.83
N ALA A 338 9.66 12.21 8.24
CA ALA A 338 10.29 11.07 8.90
C ALA A 338 11.30 11.49 10.00
N THR A 339 11.95 12.66 9.84
CA THR A 339 13.01 13.14 10.73
C THR A 339 12.61 14.32 11.59
N GLY A 340 11.45 14.92 11.32
CA GLY A 340 10.91 16.05 12.09
C GLY A 340 10.29 15.64 13.42
N ASP A 341 9.97 16.66 14.21
CA ASP A 341 9.36 16.47 15.55
C ASP A 341 7.90 16.04 15.49
N THR A 342 7.21 16.30 14.38
CA THR A 342 5.79 15.97 14.21
C THR A 342 5.64 14.60 13.57
N ARG A 343 5.12 13.65 14.32
CA ARG A 343 4.81 12.30 13.83
C ARG A 343 3.41 12.24 13.24
N LEU A 344 3.19 11.26 12.32
CA LEU A 344 1.84 10.89 11.90
C LEU A 344 1.00 10.49 13.12
N PRO A 345 -0.29 10.84 13.15
CA PRO A 345 -1.17 10.37 14.20
C PRO A 345 -1.28 8.85 14.18
N PHE A 346 -1.51 8.27 15.36
CA PHE A 346 -1.83 6.86 15.48
C PHE A 346 -3.35 6.69 15.65
N HIS A 347 -3.85 5.62 15.09
CA HIS A 347 -5.24 5.17 15.22
C HIS A 347 -5.27 3.93 16.09
N LYS A 348 -6.26 3.82 16.97
CA LYS A 348 -6.46 2.61 17.78
C LYS A 348 -7.36 1.61 17.06
N ALA A 349 -6.96 0.35 17.07
CA ALA A 349 -7.77 -0.75 16.55
C ALA A 349 -7.99 -1.79 17.66
N LEU A 350 -9.26 -1.97 18.05
CA LEU A 350 -9.65 -3.01 19.02
C LEU A 350 -9.66 -4.38 18.33
N LYS A 351 -8.91 -5.32 18.87
CA LYS A 351 -8.75 -6.66 18.30
C LYS A 351 -8.86 -7.76 19.35
N LYS A 352 -9.28 -8.95 18.90
CA LYS A 352 -9.13 -10.20 19.65
C LYS A 352 -7.71 -10.68 19.41
N VAL A 353 -6.89 -10.72 20.46
CA VAL A 353 -5.49 -11.11 20.38
C VAL A 353 -5.24 -12.21 21.40
N PRO A 354 -4.89 -13.44 20.97
CA PRO A 354 -4.46 -14.48 21.88
C PRO A 354 -3.26 -14.03 22.70
N TYR A 355 -3.25 -14.35 23.99
CA TYR A 355 -2.18 -13.90 24.88
C TYR A 355 -1.80 -14.95 25.91
N TRP A 356 -0.59 -14.84 26.45
CA TRP A 356 -0.12 -15.64 27.56
C TRP A 356 -0.56 -15.01 28.88
N ASN A 357 -1.31 -15.76 29.70
CA ASN A 357 -1.68 -15.36 31.05
C ASN A 357 -0.62 -15.86 32.03
N PHE A 358 0.13 -14.95 32.63
CA PHE A 358 1.22 -15.28 33.54
C PHE A 358 0.77 -15.82 34.91
N GLU A 359 -0.46 -15.55 35.33
CA GLU A 359 -1.02 -16.07 36.58
C GLU A 359 -1.39 -17.56 36.44
N THR A 360 -2.01 -17.91 35.32
CA THR A 360 -2.46 -19.28 35.07
C THR A 360 -1.42 -20.13 34.34
N GLY A 361 -0.37 -19.52 33.78
CA GLY A 361 0.65 -20.20 32.99
C GLY A 361 0.11 -20.84 31.71
N LYS A 362 -0.93 -20.23 31.08
CA LYS A 362 -1.60 -20.76 29.89
C LYS A 362 -1.84 -19.69 28.86
N LYS A 363 -1.89 -20.14 27.60
CA LYS A 363 -2.37 -19.31 26.49
C LYS A 363 -3.89 -19.16 26.58
N VAL A 364 -4.38 -17.94 26.42
CA VAL A 364 -5.80 -17.59 26.46
C VAL A 364 -6.24 -17.13 25.07
N GLU A 365 -7.33 -17.73 24.59
CA GLU A 365 -8.04 -17.28 23.39
C GLU A 365 -9.23 -16.41 23.84
N PRO A 366 -9.20 -15.08 23.61
CA PRO A 366 -10.23 -14.19 24.13
C PRO A 366 -11.56 -14.33 23.37
N ALA A 367 -12.67 -14.30 24.10
CA ALA A 367 -14.02 -14.31 23.51
C ALA A 367 -14.38 -12.97 22.84
N GLU A 368 -13.85 -11.88 23.35
CA GLU A 368 -14.08 -10.50 22.87
C GLU A 368 -12.76 -9.75 22.60
N SER A 369 -12.86 -8.54 22.07
CA SER A 369 -11.69 -7.69 21.82
C SER A 369 -11.04 -7.31 23.14
N ASN A 370 -9.83 -7.80 23.37
CA ASN A 370 -9.05 -7.64 24.59
C ASN A 370 -7.80 -6.77 24.43
N ALA A 371 -7.51 -6.39 23.20
CA ALA A 371 -6.27 -5.68 22.89
C ALA A 371 -6.51 -4.43 22.06
N VAL A 372 -5.65 -3.43 22.26
CA VAL A 372 -5.47 -2.27 21.39
C VAL A 372 -4.20 -2.48 20.58
N LYS A 373 -4.31 -2.28 19.27
CA LYS A 373 -3.20 -2.12 18.34
C LYS A 373 -3.16 -0.68 17.87
N PHE A 374 -1.96 -0.17 17.66
CA PHE A 374 -1.74 1.19 17.18
C PHE A 374 -1.24 1.14 15.73
N GLU A 375 -1.89 1.86 14.84
CA GLU A 375 -1.58 1.89 13.41
C GLU A 375 -1.48 3.34 12.94
N ALA A 376 -0.41 3.71 12.25
CA ALA A 376 -0.31 4.97 11.52
C ALA A 376 -0.72 4.76 10.06
N PHE A 377 -1.34 5.76 9.44
CA PHE A 377 -1.78 5.68 8.07
C PHE A 377 -1.04 6.69 7.18
N ILE A 378 -0.61 6.26 6.00
CA ILE A 378 0.14 7.13 5.07
C ILE A 378 -0.71 8.31 4.57
N PHE A 379 -2.01 8.16 4.53
CA PHE A 379 -2.90 9.23 4.10
C PHE A 379 -2.96 10.40 5.11
N ASP A 380 -2.52 10.21 6.36
CA ASP A 380 -2.39 11.29 7.34
C ASP A 380 -1.24 12.26 7.00
N THR A 381 -0.42 11.96 6.00
CA THR A 381 0.50 12.92 5.40
C THR A 381 -0.22 14.04 4.64
N LEU A 382 -1.46 13.79 4.17
CA LEU A 382 -2.21 14.75 3.36
C LEU A 382 -2.48 16.08 4.09
N PRO A 383 -2.99 16.10 5.33
CA PRO A 383 -3.18 17.34 6.08
C PRO A 383 -1.86 17.99 6.54
N MET A 384 -0.72 17.30 6.45
CA MET A 384 0.59 17.84 6.80
C MET A 384 1.25 18.58 5.63
N ALA A 385 0.78 18.35 4.40
CA ALA A 385 1.31 18.98 3.20
C ALA A 385 0.78 20.41 3.02
N GLN A 386 1.67 21.34 2.71
CA GLN A 386 1.29 22.72 2.34
C GLN A 386 0.66 22.78 0.93
N ARG A 387 1.09 21.90 0.03
CA ARG A 387 0.56 21.76 -1.33
C ARG A 387 0.27 20.31 -1.62
N SER A 388 -0.98 20.04 -1.90
CA SER A 388 -1.47 18.70 -2.22
C SER A 388 -2.39 18.74 -3.44
N LEU A 389 -2.44 17.64 -4.18
CA LEU A 389 -3.28 17.49 -5.35
C LEU A 389 -4.08 16.18 -5.26
N ILE A 390 -5.34 16.24 -5.63
CA ILE A 390 -6.20 15.07 -5.75
C ILE A 390 -6.55 14.90 -7.22
N VAL A 391 -6.42 13.69 -7.75
CA VAL A 391 -6.64 13.37 -9.17
C VAL A 391 -7.55 12.18 -9.30
N GLU A 392 -8.64 12.32 -10.05
CA GLU A 392 -9.54 11.20 -10.35
C GLU A 392 -8.93 10.27 -11.39
N THR A 393 -9.15 8.97 -11.22
CA THR A 393 -8.80 7.96 -12.21
C THR A 393 -9.98 7.05 -12.53
N ASP A 394 -9.90 6.35 -13.67
CA ASP A 394 -10.92 5.39 -14.07
C ASP A 394 -10.81 4.12 -13.19
N ARG A 395 -11.86 3.89 -12.41
CA ARG A 395 -11.98 2.72 -11.55
C ARG A 395 -11.76 1.41 -12.32
N SER A 396 -12.40 1.28 -13.47
CA SER A 396 -12.37 0.04 -14.24
C SER A 396 -10.98 -0.28 -14.81
N ALA A 397 -10.17 0.74 -15.00
CA ALA A 397 -8.81 0.65 -15.54
C ALA A 397 -7.74 0.49 -14.45
N GLU A 398 -7.95 1.07 -13.25
CA GLU A 398 -6.87 1.17 -12.27
C GLU A 398 -7.17 0.62 -10.86
N PHE A 399 -8.41 0.17 -10.57
CA PHE A 399 -8.74 -0.24 -9.21
C PHE A 399 -9.56 -1.52 -9.14
N GLU A 400 -8.91 -2.64 -8.85
CA GLU A 400 -9.52 -3.92 -8.51
C GLU A 400 -8.61 -4.64 -7.51
N PRO A 401 -8.66 -4.29 -6.21
CA PRO A 401 -7.74 -4.82 -5.22
C PRO A 401 -8.13 -6.24 -4.80
N LEU A 402 -7.14 -7.04 -4.46
CA LEU A 402 -7.31 -8.39 -3.93
C LEU A 402 -7.42 -8.35 -2.40
N LYS A 403 -8.61 -8.42 -1.82
CA LYS A 403 -8.84 -8.32 -0.36
C LYS A 403 -9.54 -9.50 0.28
N ASN A 404 -10.46 -10.14 -0.45
CA ASN A 404 -11.34 -11.17 0.05
C ASN A 404 -11.11 -12.51 -0.69
N ALA A 405 -11.43 -13.63 -0.04
CA ALA A 405 -11.36 -14.94 -0.70
C ALA A 405 -12.46 -15.12 -1.77
N THR A 406 -13.63 -14.49 -1.56
CA THR A 406 -14.80 -14.58 -2.44
C THR A 406 -15.57 -13.27 -2.46
N GLY A 407 -16.42 -13.07 -3.47
CA GLY A 407 -17.24 -11.86 -3.62
C GLY A 407 -16.45 -10.67 -4.19
N PRO A 408 -16.81 -9.42 -3.85
CA PRO A 408 -16.06 -8.25 -4.29
C PRO A 408 -14.60 -8.29 -3.81
N ASP A 409 -13.70 -7.71 -4.60
CA ASP A 409 -12.26 -7.66 -4.30
C ASP A 409 -11.62 -9.07 -4.11
N SER A 410 -12.11 -10.07 -4.86
CA SER A 410 -11.67 -11.47 -4.77
C SER A 410 -10.75 -11.87 -5.92
N PRO A 411 -10.09 -13.04 -5.86
CA PRO A 411 -9.32 -13.56 -6.99
C PRO A 411 -10.13 -13.66 -8.29
N GLU A 412 -11.42 -13.95 -8.21
CA GLU A 412 -12.31 -14.03 -9.35
C GLU A 412 -12.48 -12.66 -10.02
N THR A 413 -12.83 -11.63 -9.25
CA THR A 413 -13.05 -10.27 -9.78
C THR A 413 -11.76 -9.68 -10.33
N VAL A 414 -10.63 -9.89 -9.66
CA VAL A 414 -9.30 -9.43 -10.10
C VAL A 414 -8.87 -10.12 -11.42
N ARG A 415 -9.03 -11.44 -11.53
CA ARG A 415 -8.74 -12.18 -12.78
C ARG A 415 -9.61 -11.71 -13.93
N ALA A 416 -10.89 -11.45 -13.67
CA ALA A 416 -11.80 -10.89 -14.66
C ALA A 416 -11.35 -9.49 -15.10
N ALA A 417 -10.89 -8.64 -14.19
CA ALA A 417 -10.34 -7.31 -14.51
C ALA A 417 -9.07 -7.39 -15.36
N LEU A 418 -8.10 -8.25 -14.98
CA LEU A 418 -6.89 -8.50 -15.77
C LEU A 418 -7.20 -9.00 -17.18
N THR A 419 -8.18 -9.92 -17.30
CA THR A 419 -8.66 -10.43 -18.60
C THR A 419 -9.28 -9.30 -19.44
N ARG A 420 -10.13 -8.44 -18.85
CA ARG A 420 -10.72 -7.29 -19.57
C ARG A 420 -9.65 -6.29 -20.03
N ALA A 421 -8.66 -5.99 -19.19
CA ALA A 421 -7.57 -5.10 -19.56
C ALA A 421 -6.73 -5.66 -20.72
N SER A 422 -6.40 -6.98 -20.66
CA SER A 422 -5.70 -7.67 -21.74
C SER A 422 -6.52 -7.66 -23.03
N ALA A 423 -7.82 -7.95 -22.95
CA ALA A 423 -8.72 -7.94 -24.10
C ALA A 423 -8.78 -6.55 -24.77
N ALA A 424 -8.91 -5.48 -23.97
CA ALA A 424 -8.94 -4.11 -24.48
C ALA A 424 -7.65 -3.73 -25.25
N THR A 425 -6.49 -4.18 -24.74
CA THR A 425 -5.22 -3.97 -25.45
C THR A 425 -5.14 -4.77 -26.74
N LEU A 426 -5.56 -6.04 -26.75
CA LEU A 426 -5.60 -6.87 -27.94
C LEU A 426 -6.53 -6.27 -29.01
N GLU A 427 -7.72 -5.81 -28.61
CA GLU A 427 -8.68 -5.16 -29.53
C GLU A 427 -8.12 -3.85 -30.11
N ARG A 428 -7.38 -3.06 -29.34
CA ARG A 428 -6.66 -1.88 -29.83
C ARG A 428 -5.63 -2.23 -30.89
N PHE A 429 -5.06 -3.44 -30.86
CA PHE A 429 -4.15 -3.96 -31.88
C PHE A 429 -4.86 -4.62 -33.07
N GLY A 430 -6.19 -4.53 -33.14
CA GLY A 430 -6.99 -5.13 -34.20
C GLY A 430 -7.21 -6.64 -34.07
N ILE A 431 -6.92 -7.22 -32.90
CA ILE A 431 -7.12 -8.62 -32.61
C ILE A 431 -8.57 -8.84 -32.14
N LYS A 432 -9.26 -9.78 -32.76
CA LYS A 432 -10.65 -10.08 -32.38
C LYS A 432 -10.70 -10.89 -31.09
N VAL A 433 -11.37 -10.35 -30.07
CA VAL A 433 -11.65 -11.04 -28.82
C VAL A 433 -13.13 -11.41 -28.75
N PRO A 434 -13.48 -12.70 -28.87
CA PRO A 434 -14.85 -13.16 -28.72
C PRO A 434 -15.41 -12.82 -27.34
N ARG A 435 -16.73 -12.55 -27.31
CA ARG A 435 -17.46 -12.21 -26.11
C ARG A 435 -18.52 -13.24 -25.79
N ASP A 436 -18.76 -13.48 -24.51
CA ASP A 436 -19.88 -14.30 -24.02
C ASP A 436 -21.21 -13.54 -24.13
N SER A 437 -22.30 -14.18 -23.72
CA SER A 437 -23.66 -13.60 -23.72
C SER A 437 -23.82 -12.36 -22.82
N SER A 438 -22.91 -12.17 -21.86
CA SER A 438 -22.88 -11.03 -20.95
C SER A 438 -21.95 -9.91 -21.42
N GLY A 439 -21.31 -10.08 -22.59
CA GLY A 439 -20.37 -9.12 -23.17
C GLY A 439 -18.96 -9.15 -22.58
N HIS A 440 -18.64 -10.12 -21.73
CA HIS A 440 -17.29 -10.34 -21.21
C HIS A 440 -16.43 -11.14 -22.21
N PRO A 441 -15.06 -11.01 -22.17
CA PRO A 441 -14.19 -11.87 -22.95
C PRO A 441 -14.52 -13.35 -22.71
N ALA A 442 -14.73 -14.12 -23.78
CA ALA A 442 -15.13 -15.53 -23.71
C ALA A 442 -14.03 -16.44 -23.16
N PHE A 443 -12.78 -15.99 -23.19
CA PHE A 443 -11.62 -16.73 -22.70
C PHE A 443 -10.81 -15.89 -21.73
N ALA A 444 -10.17 -16.55 -20.76
CA ALA A 444 -9.19 -15.92 -19.88
C ALA A 444 -7.99 -15.45 -20.70
N LEU A 445 -7.55 -14.21 -20.45
CA LEU A 445 -6.47 -13.55 -21.17
C LEU A 445 -5.48 -12.92 -20.19
N GLU A 446 -4.22 -13.02 -20.56
CA GLU A 446 -3.12 -12.48 -19.77
C GLU A 446 -2.07 -11.90 -20.71
N LEU A 447 -1.92 -10.59 -20.71
CA LEU A 447 -0.93 -9.88 -21.51
C LEU A 447 0.21 -9.38 -20.62
N ASP A 448 1.46 -9.65 -21.05
CA ASP A 448 2.63 -9.08 -20.41
C ASP A 448 2.64 -7.55 -20.61
N PRO A 449 2.78 -6.75 -19.53
CA PRO A 449 2.90 -5.31 -19.65
C PRO A 449 4.03 -4.84 -20.59
N CYS A 450 5.10 -5.62 -20.73
CA CYS A 450 6.17 -5.33 -21.67
C CYS A 450 5.76 -5.43 -23.15
N LEU A 451 4.59 -5.95 -23.45
CA LEU A 451 4.05 -6.10 -24.80
C LEU A 451 2.95 -5.08 -25.12
N GLU A 452 2.52 -4.27 -24.17
CA GLU A 452 1.40 -3.32 -24.34
C GLU A 452 1.63 -2.25 -25.43
N ASP A 453 2.89 -1.98 -25.78
CA ASP A 453 3.28 -1.05 -26.85
C ASP A 453 3.90 -1.78 -28.07
N HIS A 454 3.75 -3.13 -28.17
CA HIS A 454 4.37 -3.95 -29.19
C HIS A 454 3.36 -4.81 -29.98
N PRO A 455 2.47 -4.20 -30.81
CA PRO A 455 1.39 -4.90 -31.51
C PRO A 455 1.89 -6.04 -32.42
N GLU A 456 3.04 -5.88 -33.09
CA GLU A 456 3.61 -6.91 -33.96
C GLU A 456 4.03 -8.16 -33.19
N ALA A 457 4.67 -7.96 -32.01
CA ALA A 457 5.07 -9.07 -31.15
C ALA A 457 3.87 -9.82 -30.57
N VAL A 458 2.79 -9.11 -30.26
CA VAL A 458 1.52 -9.69 -29.81
C VAL A 458 0.84 -10.44 -30.95
N ALA A 459 0.74 -9.84 -32.14
CA ALA A 459 0.14 -10.48 -33.32
C ALA A 459 0.84 -11.78 -33.70
N ALA A 460 2.18 -11.81 -33.63
CA ALA A 460 2.96 -13.03 -33.90
C ALA A 460 2.66 -14.17 -32.90
N ARG A 461 2.33 -13.84 -31.64
CA ARG A 461 1.97 -14.83 -30.61
C ARG A 461 0.53 -15.32 -30.72
N VAL A 462 -0.39 -14.46 -31.13
CA VAL A 462 -1.81 -14.82 -31.35
C VAL A 462 -1.94 -15.73 -32.55
N GLY A 463 -1.13 -15.52 -33.59
CA GLY A 463 -1.08 -16.35 -34.78
C GLY A 463 -1.97 -15.88 -35.94
N PRO A 464 -2.00 -16.63 -37.02
CA PRO A 464 -2.74 -16.26 -38.22
C PRO A 464 -4.26 -16.22 -37.94
N GLY A 465 -4.89 -15.16 -38.45
CA GLY A 465 -6.33 -14.92 -38.25
C GLY A 465 -6.65 -13.90 -37.15
N LEU A 466 -5.67 -13.53 -36.33
CA LEU A 466 -5.77 -12.47 -35.29
C LEU A 466 -7.08 -12.56 -34.47
N THR A 467 -7.41 -13.77 -34.05
CA THR A 467 -8.60 -14.04 -33.23
C THR A 467 -8.22 -14.89 -32.03
N VAL A 468 -8.67 -14.52 -30.86
CA VAL A 468 -8.55 -15.32 -29.63
C VAL A 468 -9.55 -16.49 -29.72
N ASP A 469 -9.07 -17.72 -29.64
CA ASP A 469 -9.88 -18.93 -29.76
C ASP A 469 -9.80 -19.85 -28.50
N ARG A 470 -8.98 -19.48 -27.54
CA ARG A 470 -8.73 -20.23 -26.30
C ARG A 470 -8.18 -19.31 -25.20
N PRO A 471 -8.10 -19.77 -23.92
CA PRO A 471 -7.33 -19.08 -22.91
C PRO A 471 -5.87 -18.89 -23.33
N MET A 472 -5.34 -17.67 -23.19
CA MET A 472 -3.98 -17.31 -23.63
C MET A 472 -3.23 -16.51 -22.57
N SER A 473 -2.00 -16.94 -22.28
CA SER A 473 -1.00 -16.13 -21.61
C SER A 473 0.04 -15.66 -22.63
N LEU A 474 0.20 -14.35 -22.75
CA LEU A 474 1.15 -13.69 -23.64
C LEU A 474 2.31 -13.08 -22.85
N PHE A 475 2.69 -13.70 -21.74
CA PHE A 475 3.89 -13.31 -21.00
C PHE A 475 5.16 -13.72 -21.74
N GLU A 476 6.17 -12.87 -21.68
CA GLU A 476 7.53 -13.24 -22.07
C GLU A 476 8.13 -14.18 -21.02
N ASP A 477 8.98 -15.11 -21.46
CA ASP A 477 9.82 -15.86 -20.55
C ASP A 477 10.79 -14.93 -19.85
N ASP A 478 10.97 -15.10 -18.55
CA ASP A 478 11.95 -14.35 -17.74
C ASP A 478 13.36 -14.89 -18.08
N ARG A 479 13.90 -14.52 -19.26
CA ARG A 479 15.23 -14.91 -19.74
C ARG A 479 16.31 -13.96 -19.25
#